data_8bb422fc542ec737efe43deb53447247
#
_entry.id   8bb422fc542ec737efe43deb53447247
#
_cell.length_a   1.000
_cell.length_b   1.000
_cell.length_c   1.000
_cell.angle_alpha   90.00
_cell.angle_beta   90.00
_cell.angle_gamma   90.00
#
_symmetry.space_group_name_H-M   'P 1'
#
loop_
_entity.id
_entity.type
_entity.pdbx_description
1 polymer ?
#
loop_
_entity_poly.entity_id
_entity_poly.type
_entity_poly.pdbx_seq_one_letter_code
_entity_poly.pdbx_strand_id
1 'polypeptide(L)'
;MSKGSAVKLIPVHSELTTQEVADLLNVSRPTLIHLLDEGKIEFHKVGTHRRIPFKSALAYKRQIEAERRAALAELAAYDQELGI
;
A
#
# COMPACT_ATOMS: atom_id res chain seq x y z
N MET A 1 -3.00 -14.04 19.65
CA MET A 1 -2.62 -14.08 19.27
C MET A 1 -2.41 -14.10 18.72
N SER A 2 -2.36 -13.93 18.52
CA SER A 2 -2.00 -13.93 17.94
C SER A 2 -1.77 -13.70 17.33
N LYS A 3 -1.78 -13.53 17.16
CA LYS A 3 -1.49 -13.40 16.55
C LYS A 3 -0.90 -13.23 15.92
N GLY A 4 -0.85 -13.12 16.07
CA GLY A 4 -0.21 -12.97 15.38
C GLY A 4 0.40 -13.08 14.70
N SER A 5 0.38 -13.21 15.06
CA SER A 5 1.14 -13.28 14.52
C SER A 5 1.61 -13.74 13.48
N ALA A 6 1.17 -13.78 12.79
CA ALA A 6 1.68 -14.32 11.59
C ALA A 6 2.48 -13.31 10.85
N VAL A 7 3.66 -13.19 11.26
CA VAL A 7 4.60 -12.37 10.54
C VAL A 7 4.99 -13.15 9.31
N LYS A 8 4.43 -12.78 8.18
CA LYS A 8 4.89 -13.31 6.91
C LYS A 8 6.18 -12.62 6.56
N LEU A 9 7.23 -13.40 6.49
CA LEU A 9 8.49 -12.87 6.01
C LEU A 9 8.49 -12.91 4.50
N ILE A 10 8.37 -11.76 3.88
CA ILE A 10 8.41 -11.67 2.42
C ILE A 10 9.77 -11.13 2.05
N PRO A 11 10.54 -11.86 1.25
CA PRO A 11 11.86 -11.38 0.83
C PRO A 11 11.74 -10.06 0.07
N VAL A 12 12.70 -9.19 0.29
CA VAL A 12 12.69 -7.87 -0.32
C VAL A 12 12.66 -7.93 -1.84
N HIS A 13 13.25 -8.98 -2.39
CA HIS A 13 13.32 -9.15 -3.84
C HIS A 13 12.15 -9.92 -4.42
N SER A 14 11.16 -10.25 -3.61
CA SER A 14 9.99 -10.97 -4.11
C SER A 14 9.17 -10.11 -5.05
N GLU A 15 8.53 -10.79 -5.99
CA GLU A 15 7.57 -10.14 -6.87
C GLU A 15 6.19 -10.67 -6.52
N LEU A 16 5.24 -9.76 -6.42
CA LEU A 16 3.90 -10.09 -6.01
C LEU A 16 2.93 -10.02 -7.17
N THR A 17 1.86 -10.78 -7.07
CA THR A 17 0.77 -10.69 -8.03
C THR A 17 -0.08 -9.47 -7.74
N THR A 18 -0.94 -9.11 -8.70
CA THR A 18 -1.86 -7.98 -8.49
C THR A 18 -2.75 -8.23 -7.28
N GLN A 19 -3.23 -9.46 -7.13
CA GLN A 19 -4.10 -9.77 -5.99
C GLN A 19 -3.36 -9.62 -4.65
N GLU A 20 -2.12 -10.08 -4.62
CA GLU A 20 -1.34 -9.98 -3.39
C GLU A 20 -1.09 -8.53 -3.02
N VAL A 21 -0.80 -7.68 -4.00
CA VAL A 21 -0.58 -6.26 -3.71
C VAL A 21 -1.88 -5.57 -3.34
N ALA A 22 -2.99 -5.92 -3.99
CA ALA A 22 -4.28 -5.36 -3.61
C ALA A 22 -4.59 -5.67 -2.15
N ASP A 23 -4.33 -6.90 -1.74
CA ASP A 23 -4.53 -7.30 -0.34
C ASP A 23 -3.59 -6.54 0.58
N LEU A 24 -2.35 -6.38 0.18
CA LEU A 24 -1.36 -5.67 0.98
C LEU A 24 -1.75 -4.21 1.19
N LEU A 25 -2.25 -3.57 0.14
CA LEU A 25 -2.65 -2.17 0.19
C LEU A 25 -4.07 -1.98 0.69
N ASN A 26 -4.79 -3.09 0.87
CA ASN A 26 -6.18 -3.05 1.32
C ASN A 26 -7.07 -2.27 0.36
N VAL A 27 -6.89 -2.52 -0.92
CA VAL A 27 -7.71 -1.92 -1.97
C VAL A 27 -8.27 -3.02 -2.86
N SER A 28 -9.27 -2.68 -3.65
CA SER A 28 -9.83 -3.64 -4.58
C SER A 28 -8.84 -3.84 -5.74
N ARG A 29 -9.00 -4.98 -6.42
CA ARG A 29 -8.14 -5.28 -7.56
C ARG A 29 -8.27 -4.24 -8.67
N PRO A 30 -9.49 -3.82 -9.05
CA PRO A 30 -9.60 -2.76 -10.07
C PRO A 30 -8.92 -1.47 -9.68
N THR A 31 -8.99 -1.10 -8.40
CA THR A 31 -8.31 0.09 -7.92
C THR A 31 -6.81 -0.05 -8.08
N LEU A 32 -6.27 -1.22 -7.73
CA LEU A 32 -4.84 -1.45 -7.88
C LEU A 32 -4.42 -1.38 -9.35
N ILE A 33 -5.20 -1.99 -10.24
CA ILE A 33 -4.89 -1.96 -11.66
C ILE A 33 -4.83 -0.51 -12.15
N HIS A 34 -5.75 0.32 -11.69
CA HIS A 34 -5.76 1.73 -12.03
C HIS A 34 -4.48 2.44 -11.56
N LEU A 35 -4.05 2.13 -10.33
CA LEU A 35 -2.82 2.71 -9.80
C LEU A 35 -1.60 2.30 -10.61
N LEU A 36 -1.57 1.05 -11.06
CA LEU A 36 -0.47 0.57 -11.89
C LEU A 36 -0.47 1.28 -13.25
N ASP A 37 -1.66 1.43 -13.83
CA ASP A 37 -1.78 2.09 -15.13
C ASP A 37 -1.40 3.55 -15.04
N GLU A 38 -1.61 4.18 -13.90
CA GLU A 38 -1.22 5.58 -13.71
C GLU A 38 0.25 5.76 -13.40
N GLY A 39 0.98 4.66 -13.23
CA GLY A 39 2.40 4.71 -12.94
C GLY A 39 2.73 5.06 -11.51
N LYS A 40 1.78 4.91 -10.60
CA LYS A 40 2.02 5.22 -9.19
C LYS A 40 2.81 4.13 -8.49
N ILE A 41 2.77 2.91 -9.02
CA ILE A 41 3.52 1.79 -8.48
C ILE A 41 4.26 1.14 -9.63
N GLU A 42 5.53 0.91 -9.43
CA GLU A 42 6.36 0.27 -10.44
C GLU A 42 5.97 -1.20 -10.61
N PHE A 43 5.92 -1.67 -11.84
CA PHE A 43 5.60 -3.07 -12.12
C PHE A 43 6.14 -3.44 -13.48
N HIS A 44 6.18 -4.75 -13.75
CA HIS A 44 6.52 -5.22 -15.08
C HIS A 44 5.62 -6.39 -15.43
N LYS A 45 5.55 -6.71 -16.71
CA LYS A 45 4.72 -7.80 -17.19
C LYS A 45 5.55 -9.03 -17.47
N VAL A 46 5.04 -10.17 -17.06
CA VAL A 46 5.62 -11.46 -17.41
C VAL A 46 4.52 -12.21 -18.15
N GLY A 47 4.62 -12.27 -19.47
CA GLY A 47 3.54 -12.79 -20.29
C GLY A 47 2.32 -11.87 -20.19
N THR A 48 1.19 -12.43 -19.76
CA THR A 48 -0.04 -11.66 -19.60
C THR A 48 -0.25 -11.22 -18.14
N HIS A 49 0.68 -11.55 -17.26
CA HIS A 49 0.53 -11.25 -15.84
C HIS A 49 1.39 -10.08 -15.45
N ARG A 50 0.89 -9.28 -14.52
CA ARG A 50 1.65 -8.16 -13.95
C ARG A 50 2.34 -8.64 -12.68
N ARG A 51 3.61 -8.28 -12.55
CA ARG A 51 4.39 -8.59 -11.37
C ARG A 51 4.87 -7.30 -10.74
N ILE A 52 4.63 -7.16 -9.46
CA ILE A 52 4.97 -5.93 -8.74
C ILE A 52 6.06 -6.27 -7.72
N PRO A 53 7.23 -5.61 -7.81
CA PRO A 53 8.26 -5.84 -6.79
C PRO A 53 7.70 -5.48 -5.41
N PHE A 54 7.96 -6.34 -4.44
CA PHE A 54 7.49 -6.09 -3.08
C PHE A 54 7.97 -4.74 -2.56
N LYS A 55 9.20 -4.40 -2.89
CA LYS A 55 9.78 -3.13 -2.49
C LYS A 55 8.95 -1.95 -2.98
N SER A 56 8.51 -2.00 -4.22
CA SER A 56 7.70 -0.91 -4.79
C SER A 56 6.33 -0.83 -4.13
N ALA A 57 5.70 -1.97 -3.90
CA ALA A 57 4.40 -2.00 -3.23
C ALA A 57 4.51 -1.48 -1.81
N LEU A 58 5.56 -1.87 -1.12
CA LEU A 58 5.77 -1.43 0.26
C LEU A 58 6.03 0.06 0.33
N ALA A 59 6.81 0.59 -0.60
CA ALA A 59 7.08 2.02 -0.65
C ALA A 59 5.80 2.82 -0.83
N TYR A 60 4.94 2.36 -1.73
CA TYR A 60 3.66 3.03 -1.97
C TYR A 60 2.77 2.95 -0.73
N LYS A 61 2.74 1.79 -0.08
CA LYS A 61 1.96 1.62 1.14
C LYS A 61 2.40 2.60 2.21
N ARG A 62 3.70 2.74 2.40
CA ARG A 62 4.24 3.67 3.39
C ARG A 62 3.91 5.11 3.05
N GLN A 63 3.94 5.44 1.78
CA GLN A 63 3.60 6.79 1.33
C GLN A 63 2.14 7.12 1.65
N ILE A 64 1.23 6.19 1.34
CA ILE A 64 -0.18 6.39 1.63
C ILE A 64 -0.42 6.52 3.13
N GLU A 65 0.23 5.67 3.91
CA GLU A 65 0.06 5.71 5.36
C GLU A 65 0.58 7.01 5.94
N ALA A 66 1.69 7.50 5.41
CA ALA A 66 2.24 8.77 5.85
C ALA A 66 1.30 9.93 5.51
N GLU A 67 0.74 9.92 4.31
CA GLU A 67 -0.21 10.96 3.90
C GLU A 67 -1.46 10.93 4.77
N ARG A 68 -1.96 9.74 5.04
CA ARG A 68 -3.15 9.59 5.89
C ARG A 68 -2.87 10.06 7.30
N ARG A 69 -1.71 9.73 7.82
CA ARG A 69 -1.32 10.14 9.17
C ARG A 69 -1.18 11.65 9.26
N ALA A 70 -0.59 12.27 8.25
CA ALA A 70 -0.45 13.72 8.20
C ALA A 70 -1.82 14.40 8.16
N ALA A 71 -2.75 13.87 7.37
CA ALA A 71 -4.09 14.41 7.29
C ALA A 71 -4.80 14.31 8.62
N LEU A 72 -4.67 13.19 9.31
CA LEU A 72 -5.29 13.01 10.61
C LEU A 72 -4.68 13.94 11.66
N ALA A 73 -3.37 14.14 11.59
CA ALA A 73 -2.70 15.04 12.50
C ALA A 73 -3.17 16.48 12.31
N GLU A 74 -3.37 16.88 11.06
CA GLU A 74 -3.89 18.20 10.77
C GLU A 74 -5.30 18.38 11.33
N LEU A 75 -6.14 17.40 11.14
CA LEU A 75 -7.50 17.46 11.65
C LEU A 75 -7.52 17.51 13.17
N ALA A 76 -6.66 16.73 13.81
CA ALA A 76 -6.59 16.71 15.26
C ALA A 76 -6.13 18.07 15.80
N ALA A 77 -5.13 18.65 15.17
CA ALA A 77 -4.63 19.94 15.58
C ALA A 77 -5.69 21.03 15.42
N TYR A 78 -6.41 20.96 14.31
CA TYR A 78 -7.47 21.91 14.03
C TYR A 78 -8.59 21.81 15.05
N ASP A 79 -8.96 20.59 15.37
CA ASP A 79 -9.98 20.31 16.38
C ASP A 79 -9.58 20.86 17.74
N GLN A 80 -8.33 20.72 18.10
CA GLN A 80 -7.84 21.20 19.39
C GLN A 80 -7.97 22.71 19.48
N GLU A 81 -7.72 23.40 18.38
CA GLU A 81 -7.85 24.85 18.38
C GLU A 81 -9.29 25.31 18.51
N LEU A 82 -10.19 24.58 17.88
CA LEU A 82 -11.59 24.95 17.90
C LEU A 82 -12.34 24.37 19.09
N GLY A 83 -11.86 23.28 19.61
CA GLY A 83 -12.56 22.54 20.65
C GLY A 83 -12.42 23.08 22.05
N ILE A 84 -11.73 24.12 22.23
CA ILE A 84 -11.49 24.68 23.58
C ILE A 84 -12.64 25.54 24.06
#